data_5137313851fe27bf632a45c13e8f7408
#
_entry.id   5137313851fe27bf632a45c13e8f7408
#
_cell.length_a   1.000
_cell.length_b   1.000
_cell.length_c   1.000
_cell.angle_alpha   90.00
_cell.angle_beta   90.00
_cell.angle_gamma   90.00
#
_symmetry.space_group_name_H-M   'P 1'
#
loop_
_entity.id
_entity.type
_entity.pdbx_description
1 polymer ?
#
loop_
_entity_poly.entity_id
_entity_poly.type
_entity_poly.pdbx_seq_one_letter_code
_entity_poly.pdbx_strand_id
1 'polypeptide(L)'
;MRRLLALIPTYLFQPLLIPAYGIGLMGVSSFFYEYSPVLKMAILGISFLLAVVLPIIWYIILRLLKVITTSQASDRHERKWAYLFTLSAYALIAFFSHYFGVVPYYTYLWVGAFAALAVVYIVNFFWKISAHATGMGGLMGFVIFFSFFSYDGFLFYFVVI
;
A
#
# COMPACT_ATOMS: atom_id res chain seq x y z
N MET A 1 25.32 -12.51 12.58
CA MET A 1 25.31 -11.23 11.84
C MET A 1 24.61 -11.34 10.49
N ARG A 2 24.95 -12.26 9.56
CA ARG A 2 24.28 -12.40 8.24
C ARG A 2 22.75 -12.62 8.29
N ARG A 3 22.23 -13.38 9.26
CA ARG A 3 20.78 -13.59 9.44
C ARG A 3 20.03 -12.33 9.89
N LEU A 4 20.64 -11.52 10.74
CA LEU A 4 20.05 -10.24 11.18
C LEU A 4 20.00 -9.23 10.05
N LEU A 5 21.05 -9.14 9.22
CA LEU A 5 21.08 -8.26 8.03
C LEU A 5 20.02 -8.63 6.98
N ALA A 6 19.70 -9.92 6.84
CA ALA A 6 18.63 -10.38 5.94
C ALA A 6 17.21 -10.10 6.49
N LEU A 7 17.05 -9.96 7.80
CA LEU A 7 15.74 -9.66 8.40
C LEU A 7 15.32 -8.20 8.19
N ILE A 8 16.28 -7.27 8.18
CA ILE A 8 15.99 -5.83 8.02
C ILE A 8 15.22 -5.54 6.73
N PRO A 9 15.66 -5.96 5.52
CA PRO A 9 14.89 -5.76 4.29
C PRO A 9 13.52 -6.44 4.33
N THR A 10 13.43 -7.64 4.93
CA THR A 10 12.18 -8.39 5.01
C THR A 10 11.11 -7.65 5.82
N TYR A 11 11.50 -6.98 6.90
CA TYR A 11 10.57 -6.19 7.71
C TYR A 11 10.27 -4.83 7.09
N LEU A 12 11.27 -4.14 6.53
CA LEU A 12 11.08 -2.84 5.88
C LEU A 12 10.16 -2.93 4.65
N PHE A 13 10.34 -3.95 3.82
CA PHE A 13 9.54 -4.15 2.62
C PHE A 13 8.34 -5.09 2.84
N GLN A 14 7.86 -5.19 4.07
CA GLN A 14 6.67 -5.98 4.35
C GLN A 14 5.47 -5.43 3.57
N PRO A 15 4.65 -6.28 2.90
CA PRO A 15 3.54 -5.84 2.05
C PRO A 15 2.57 -4.88 2.73
N LEU A 16 2.36 -5.03 4.03
CA LEU A 16 1.49 -4.16 4.84
C LEU A 16 2.05 -2.73 5.01
N LEU A 17 3.37 -2.53 4.84
CA LEU A 17 4.00 -1.21 4.95
C LEU A 17 4.16 -0.50 3.60
N ILE A 18 4.02 -1.21 2.47
CA ILE A 18 4.19 -0.63 1.14
C ILE A 18 3.27 0.58 0.89
N PRO A 19 1.98 0.57 1.30
CA PRO A 19 1.13 1.74 1.17
C PRO A 19 1.65 2.96 1.93
N ALA A 20 2.35 2.78 3.05
CA ALA A 20 2.94 3.88 3.81
C ALA A 20 3.98 4.64 2.99
N TYR A 21 4.77 3.95 2.17
CA TYR A 21 5.73 4.59 1.27
C TYR A 21 5.03 5.41 0.19
N GLY A 22 3.96 4.88 -0.42
CA GLY A 22 3.15 5.62 -1.39
C GLY A 22 2.53 6.88 -0.77
N ILE A 23 1.96 6.77 0.44
CA ILE A 23 1.40 7.91 1.19
C ILE A 23 2.49 8.94 1.50
N GLY A 24 3.68 8.49 1.92
CA GLY A 24 4.83 9.37 2.21
C GLY A 24 5.28 10.14 0.97
N LEU A 25 5.42 9.46 -0.17
CA LEU A 25 5.78 10.07 -1.45
C LEU A 25 4.75 11.11 -1.88
N MET A 26 3.45 10.80 -1.78
CA MET A 26 2.39 11.77 -2.04
C MET A 26 2.47 12.96 -1.09
N GLY A 27 2.79 12.70 0.17
CA GLY A 27 2.91 13.74 1.19
C GLY A 27 4.00 14.79 0.92
N VAL A 28 5.09 14.40 0.28
CA VAL A 28 6.19 15.34 -0.08
C VAL A 28 6.03 15.93 -1.48
N SER A 29 5.02 15.52 -2.23
CA SER A 29 4.82 15.91 -3.62
C SER A 29 4.15 17.28 -3.78
N SER A 30 4.35 17.87 -4.96
CA SER A 30 3.71 19.11 -5.40
C SER A 30 2.19 19.02 -5.53
N PHE A 31 1.63 17.83 -5.67
CA PHE A 31 0.17 17.64 -5.84
C PHE A 31 -0.67 18.11 -4.66
N PHE A 32 -0.06 18.26 -3.49
CA PHE A 32 -0.72 18.76 -2.30
C PHE A 32 -0.33 20.20 -1.93
N TYR A 33 0.31 20.97 -2.82
CA TYR A 33 0.72 22.35 -2.50
C TYR A 33 -0.46 23.29 -2.27
N GLU A 34 -1.58 23.09 -2.95
CA GLU A 34 -2.79 23.88 -2.79
C GLU A 34 -3.58 23.54 -1.52
N TYR A 35 -3.25 22.45 -0.84
CA TYR A 35 -3.95 22.04 0.37
C TYR A 35 -3.35 22.70 1.60
N SER A 36 -4.23 23.15 2.52
CA SER A 36 -3.75 23.58 3.82
C SER A 36 -3.01 22.44 4.53
N PRO A 37 -1.98 22.72 5.34
CA PRO A 37 -1.24 21.67 6.06
C PRO A 37 -2.15 20.76 6.88
N VAL A 38 -3.19 21.30 7.50
CA VAL A 38 -4.16 20.54 8.30
C VAL A 38 -4.93 19.55 7.44
N LEU A 39 -5.46 20.00 6.29
CA LEU A 39 -6.22 19.14 5.37
C LEU A 39 -5.33 18.05 4.75
N LYS A 40 -4.13 18.42 4.34
CA LYS A 40 -3.11 17.48 3.86
C LYS A 40 -2.83 16.38 4.89
N MET A 41 -2.54 16.76 6.13
CA MET A 41 -2.27 15.82 7.22
C MET A 41 -3.48 14.93 7.53
N ALA A 42 -4.70 15.48 7.45
CA ALA A 42 -5.91 14.70 7.65
C ALA A 42 -6.09 13.64 6.55
N ILE A 43 -5.94 14.00 5.27
CA ILE A 43 -6.06 13.06 4.14
C ILE A 43 -5.02 11.94 4.25
N LEU A 44 -3.76 12.30 4.46
CA LEU A 44 -2.67 11.32 4.56
C LEU A 44 -2.79 10.46 5.82
N GLY A 45 -3.17 11.06 6.96
CA GLY A 45 -3.35 10.37 8.23
C GLY A 45 -4.51 9.38 8.21
N ILE A 46 -5.65 9.75 7.65
CA ILE A 46 -6.79 8.84 7.48
C ILE A 46 -6.40 7.69 6.56
N SER A 47 -5.71 7.96 5.46
CA SER A 47 -5.28 6.92 4.53
C SER A 47 -4.25 5.99 5.16
N PHE A 48 -3.32 6.51 5.95
CA PHE A 48 -2.38 5.69 6.72
C PHE A 48 -3.10 4.80 7.73
N LEU A 49 -4.08 5.35 8.45
CA LEU A 49 -4.91 4.57 9.37
C LEU A 49 -5.63 3.42 8.65
N LEU A 50 -6.29 3.71 7.54
CA LEU A 50 -7.09 2.72 6.79
C LEU A 50 -6.22 1.71 6.05
N ALA A 51 -5.13 2.13 5.42
CA ALA A 51 -4.32 1.27 4.55
C ALA A 51 -3.19 0.53 5.25
N VAL A 52 -2.79 0.99 6.44
CA VAL A 52 -1.66 0.40 7.18
C VAL A 52 -2.09 -0.10 8.55
N VAL A 53 -2.61 0.81 9.38
CA VAL A 53 -2.88 0.49 10.80
C VAL A 53 -4.02 -0.54 10.92
N LEU A 54 -5.14 -0.32 10.26
CA LEU A 54 -6.28 -1.24 10.33
C LEU A 54 -5.98 -2.63 9.75
N PRO A 55 -5.32 -2.78 8.57
CA PRO A 55 -4.89 -4.09 8.10
C PRO A 55 -3.91 -4.82 9.04
N ILE A 56 -3.00 -4.10 9.71
CA ILE A 56 -2.11 -4.69 10.72
C ILE A 56 -2.94 -5.20 11.91
N ILE A 57 -3.85 -4.38 12.44
CA ILE A 57 -4.73 -4.78 13.54
C ILE A 57 -5.56 -6.00 13.12
N TRP A 58 -6.13 -5.98 11.92
CA TRP A 58 -6.91 -7.09 11.38
C TRP A 58 -6.06 -8.37 11.27
N TYR A 59 -4.84 -8.27 10.77
CA TYR A 59 -3.91 -9.41 10.71
C TYR A 59 -3.62 -9.99 12.11
N ILE A 60 -3.43 -9.12 13.12
CA ILE A 60 -3.24 -9.54 14.51
C ILE A 60 -4.49 -10.28 15.03
N ILE A 61 -5.68 -9.74 14.77
CA ILE A 61 -6.96 -10.38 15.15
C ILE A 61 -7.08 -11.77 14.51
N LEU A 62 -6.81 -11.90 13.21
CA LEU A 62 -6.84 -13.19 12.53
C LEU A 62 -5.85 -14.21 13.12
N ARG A 63 -4.70 -13.74 13.59
CA ARG A 63 -3.74 -14.60 14.32
C ARG A 63 -4.24 -15.03 15.69
N LEU A 64 -4.82 -14.11 16.45
CA LEU A 64 -5.39 -14.42 17.78
C LEU A 64 -6.55 -15.41 17.68
N LEU A 65 -7.37 -15.28 16.63
CA LEU A 65 -8.47 -16.19 16.33
C LEU A 65 -8.00 -17.52 15.71
N LYS A 66 -6.67 -17.72 15.52
CA LYS A 66 -6.07 -18.91 14.88
C LYS A 66 -6.54 -19.17 13.46
N VAL A 67 -7.08 -18.16 12.78
CA VAL A 67 -7.41 -18.21 11.34
C VAL A 67 -6.12 -18.21 10.51
N ILE A 68 -5.10 -17.49 10.99
CA ILE A 68 -3.74 -17.51 10.47
C ILE A 68 -2.85 -18.21 11.51
N THR A 69 -2.32 -19.38 11.16
CA THR A 69 -1.51 -20.20 12.06
C THR A 69 -0.02 -20.02 11.82
N THR A 70 0.38 -19.74 10.58
CA THR A 70 1.78 -19.56 10.19
C THR A 70 2.23 -18.11 10.36
N SER A 71 3.52 -17.90 10.69
CA SER A 71 4.07 -16.56 10.94
C SER A 71 3.98 -15.59 9.76
N GLN A 72 3.89 -16.11 8.54
CA GLN A 72 3.85 -15.33 7.30
C GLN A 72 2.59 -15.60 6.46
N ALA A 73 1.53 -16.17 7.06
CA ALA A 73 0.36 -16.64 6.32
C ALA A 73 0.80 -17.43 5.07
N SER A 74 1.60 -18.49 5.28
CA SER A 74 2.21 -19.25 4.18
C SER A 74 1.20 -20.05 3.39
N ASP A 75 0.04 -20.35 3.97
CA ASP A 75 -1.07 -20.98 3.28
C ASP A 75 -1.89 -19.93 2.51
N ARG A 76 -2.24 -20.28 1.26
CA ARG A 76 -3.09 -19.43 0.40
C ARG A 76 -4.48 -19.19 0.97
N HIS A 77 -5.03 -20.17 1.71
CA HIS A 77 -6.34 -20.06 2.35
C HIS A 77 -6.36 -19.07 3.51
N GLU A 78 -5.25 -18.97 4.25
CA GLU A 78 -5.11 -18.01 5.34
C GLU A 78 -5.06 -16.56 4.83
N ARG A 79 -4.42 -16.32 3.67
CA ARG A 79 -4.23 -14.98 3.08
C ARG A 79 -5.49 -14.33 2.59
N LYS A 80 -6.50 -15.10 2.15
CA LYS A 80 -7.72 -14.55 1.55
C LYS A 80 -8.42 -13.52 2.44
N TRP A 81 -8.46 -13.75 3.74
CA TRP A 81 -9.11 -12.86 4.70
C TRP A 81 -8.35 -11.55 4.90
N ALA A 82 -7.01 -11.63 4.94
CA ALA A 82 -6.16 -10.44 5.00
C ALA A 82 -6.30 -9.60 3.73
N TYR A 83 -6.27 -10.24 2.55
CA TYR A 83 -6.42 -9.54 1.28
C TYR A 83 -7.80 -8.90 1.11
N LEU A 84 -8.88 -9.60 1.49
CA LEU A 84 -10.24 -9.09 1.36
C LEU A 84 -10.43 -7.83 2.21
N PHE A 85 -9.94 -7.82 3.43
CA PHE A 85 -9.99 -6.64 4.30
C PHE A 85 -9.19 -5.47 3.74
N THR A 86 -7.97 -5.74 3.26
CA THR A 86 -7.11 -4.70 2.66
C THR A 86 -7.72 -4.14 1.36
N LEU A 87 -8.35 -4.99 0.54
CA LEU A 87 -9.11 -4.56 -0.65
C LEU A 87 -10.23 -3.60 -0.27
N SER A 88 -11.01 -3.95 0.77
CA SER A 88 -12.09 -3.09 1.25
C SER A 88 -11.55 -1.72 1.71
N ALA A 89 -10.42 -1.70 2.42
CA ALA A 89 -9.78 -0.47 2.85
C ALA A 89 -9.35 0.41 1.66
N TYR A 90 -8.71 -0.19 0.63
CA TYR A 90 -8.29 0.56 -0.56
C TYR A 90 -9.47 1.08 -1.36
N ALA A 91 -10.54 0.28 -1.49
CA ALA A 91 -11.78 0.70 -2.14
C ALA A 91 -12.42 1.90 -1.42
N LEU A 92 -12.46 1.87 -0.07
CA LEU A 92 -12.99 2.96 0.74
C LEU A 92 -12.16 4.24 0.57
N ILE A 93 -10.83 4.14 0.60
CA ILE A 93 -9.97 5.31 0.41
C ILE A 93 -10.17 5.90 -1.00
N ALA A 94 -10.20 5.06 -2.05
CA ALA A 94 -10.44 5.51 -3.41
C ALA A 94 -11.81 6.18 -3.55
N PHE A 95 -12.86 5.57 -3.01
CA PHE A 95 -14.22 6.09 -3.04
C PHE A 95 -14.31 7.45 -2.34
N PHE A 96 -13.83 7.56 -1.11
CA PHE A 96 -13.90 8.82 -0.36
C PHE A 96 -12.99 9.89 -0.94
N SER A 97 -11.80 9.54 -1.45
CA SER A 97 -10.93 10.47 -2.17
C SER A 97 -11.62 11.08 -3.38
N HIS A 98 -12.33 10.25 -4.14
CA HIS A 98 -13.11 10.73 -5.28
C HIS A 98 -14.30 11.57 -4.83
N TYR A 99 -15.06 11.09 -3.85
CA TYR A 99 -16.27 11.75 -3.35
C TYR A 99 -15.99 13.16 -2.77
N PHE A 100 -14.90 13.32 -2.04
CA PHE A 100 -14.49 14.60 -1.46
C PHE A 100 -13.62 15.47 -2.39
N GLY A 101 -13.44 15.05 -3.65
CA GLY A 101 -12.69 15.83 -4.62
C GLY A 101 -11.20 15.99 -4.30
N VAL A 102 -10.60 14.99 -3.64
CA VAL A 102 -9.15 14.97 -3.47
C VAL A 102 -8.47 14.86 -4.83
N VAL A 103 -7.26 15.44 -4.96
CA VAL A 103 -6.54 15.46 -6.25
C VAL A 103 -6.62 14.12 -6.98
N PRO A 104 -6.94 14.10 -8.29
CA PRO A 104 -7.23 12.86 -9.03
C PRO A 104 -6.12 11.83 -8.96
N TYR A 105 -4.87 12.26 -8.99
CA TYR A 105 -3.69 11.37 -8.89
C TYR A 105 -3.65 10.57 -7.60
N TYR A 106 -4.14 11.15 -6.50
CA TYR A 106 -4.27 10.44 -5.23
C TYR A 106 -5.34 9.34 -5.30
N THR A 107 -6.48 9.65 -5.91
CA THR A 107 -7.54 8.66 -6.15
C THR A 107 -7.03 7.52 -7.04
N TYR A 108 -6.31 7.84 -8.12
CA TYR A 108 -5.75 6.83 -9.04
C TYR A 108 -4.69 5.94 -8.39
N LEU A 109 -3.91 6.45 -7.44
CA LEU A 109 -3.01 5.63 -6.62
C LEU A 109 -3.79 4.50 -5.93
N TRP A 110 -4.90 4.83 -5.28
CA TRP A 110 -5.69 3.85 -4.53
C TRP A 110 -6.50 2.91 -5.44
N VAL A 111 -6.99 3.39 -6.56
CA VAL A 111 -7.61 2.54 -7.59
C VAL A 111 -6.58 1.55 -8.16
N GLY A 112 -5.36 2.00 -8.45
CA GLY A 112 -4.28 1.14 -8.91
C GLY A 112 -3.86 0.10 -7.85
N ALA A 113 -3.73 0.52 -6.60
CA ALA A 113 -3.42 -0.38 -5.48
C ALA A 113 -4.53 -1.42 -5.27
N PHE A 114 -5.80 -1.02 -5.35
CA PHE A 114 -6.95 -1.91 -5.31
C PHE A 114 -6.92 -2.91 -6.46
N ALA A 115 -6.72 -2.47 -7.70
CA ALA A 115 -6.68 -3.33 -8.87
C ALA A 115 -5.53 -4.35 -8.79
N ALA A 116 -4.33 -3.92 -8.40
CA ALA A 116 -3.19 -4.80 -8.22
C ALA A 116 -3.47 -5.87 -7.15
N LEU A 117 -4.00 -5.47 -6.00
CA LEU A 117 -4.34 -6.42 -4.93
C LEU A 117 -5.51 -7.33 -5.30
N ALA A 118 -6.49 -6.85 -6.10
CA ALA A 118 -7.59 -7.67 -6.61
C ALA A 118 -7.07 -8.78 -7.53
N VAL A 119 -6.12 -8.47 -8.41
CA VAL A 119 -5.45 -9.48 -9.23
C VAL A 119 -4.73 -10.51 -8.35
N VAL A 120 -3.98 -10.07 -7.34
CA VAL A 120 -3.32 -10.96 -6.37
C VAL A 120 -4.34 -11.85 -5.66
N TYR A 121 -5.44 -11.27 -5.21
CA TYR A 121 -6.51 -12.01 -4.53
C TYR A 121 -7.10 -13.10 -5.42
N ILE A 122 -7.43 -12.78 -6.68
CA ILE A 122 -7.98 -13.74 -7.66
C ILE A 122 -6.94 -14.83 -7.97
N VAL A 123 -5.69 -14.46 -8.29
CA VAL A 123 -4.64 -15.43 -8.63
C VAL A 123 -4.33 -16.34 -7.44
N ASN A 124 -4.43 -15.84 -6.21
CA ASN A 124 -4.18 -16.63 -4.99
C ASN A 124 -5.14 -17.83 -4.83
N PHE A 125 -6.29 -17.86 -5.51
CA PHE A 125 -7.15 -19.07 -5.53
C PHE A 125 -6.52 -20.22 -6.32
N PHE A 126 -5.71 -19.92 -7.32
CA PHE A 126 -5.12 -20.91 -8.24
C PHE A 126 -3.65 -21.15 -7.91
N TRP A 127 -2.88 -20.09 -7.70
CA TRP A 127 -1.43 -20.14 -7.46
C TRP A 127 -1.01 -19.28 -6.28
N LYS A 128 0.03 -19.75 -5.60
CA LYS A 128 0.68 -18.98 -4.54
C LYS A 128 1.51 -17.85 -5.16
N ILE A 129 0.98 -16.61 -5.12
CA ILE A 129 1.68 -15.43 -5.62
C ILE A 129 2.42 -14.72 -4.46
N SER A 130 3.51 -14.05 -4.79
CA SER A 130 4.26 -13.24 -3.82
C SER A 130 3.64 -11.86 -3.64
N ALA A 131 3.00 -11.63 -2.49
CA ALA A 131 2.48 -10.32 -2.12
C ALA A 131 3.58 -9.25 -2.05
N HIS A 132 4.82 -9.63 -1.65
CA HIS A 132 5.97 -8.74 -1.66
C HIS A 132 6.32 -8.25 -3.05
N ALA A 133 6.48 -9.18 -4.00
CA ALA A 133 6.83 -8.83 -5.38
C ALA A 133 5.76 -7.94 -6.01
N THR A 134 4.49 -8.23 -5.78
CA THR A 134 3.38 -7.42 -6.31
C THR A 134 3.36 -6.03 -5.68
N GLY A 135 3.53 -5.93 -4.36
CA GLY A 135 3.56 -4.65 -3.67
C GLY A 135 4.73 -3.78 -4.12
N MET A 136 5.92 -4.35 -4.20
CA MET A 136 7.12 -3.64 -4.68
C MET A 136 6.99 -3.22 -6.15
N GLY A 137 6.46 -4.10 -7.01
CA GLY A 137 6.18 -3.76 -8.41
C GLY A 137 5.14 -2.64 -8.55
N GLY A 138 4.10 -2.65 -7.71
CA GLY A 138 3.10 -1.58 -7.65
C GLY A 138 3.69 -0.25 -7.19
N LEU A 139 4.52 -0.25 -6.14
CA LEU A 139 5.22 0.94 -5.67
C LEU A 139 6.18 1.48 -6.74
N MET A 140 6.95 0.61 -7.38
CA MET A 140 7.88 1.00 -8.45
C MET A 140 7.12 1.60 -9.64
N GLY A 141 6.03 0.96 -10.08
CA GLY A 141 5.17 1.50 -11.13
C GLY A 141 4.58 2.86 -10.76
N PHE A 142 4.17 3.04 -9.51
CA PHE A 142 3.72 4.33 -9.00
C PHE A 142 4.83 5.38 -9.03
N VAL A 143 6.04 5.07 -8.56
CA VAL A 143 7.19 6.00 -8.57
C VAL A 143 7.56 6.40 -10.00
N ILE A 144 7.59 5.44 -10.95
CA ILE A 144 7.84 5.71 -12.36
C ILE A 144 6.75 6.64 -12.93
N PHE A 145 5.49 6.28 -12.78
CA PHE A 145 4.37 7.14 -13.23
C PHE A 145 4.48 8.55 -12.65
N PHE A 146 4.72 8.62 -11.36
CA PHE A 146 4.81 9.87 -10.63
C PHE A 146 5.96 10.76 -11.12
N SER A 147 7.12 10.18 -11.47
CA SER A 147 8.28 10.90 -12.01
C SER A 147 8.00 11.57 -13.36
N PHE A 148 7.08 11.03 -14.16
CA PHE A 148 6.71 11.61 -15.44
C PHE A 148 5.66 12.72 -15.32
N PHE A 149 4.82 12.70 -14.28
CA PHE A 149 3.68 13.59 -14.14
C PHE A 149 3.81 14.60 -12.99
N SER A 150 4.77 14.42 -12.08
CA SER A 150 5.08 15.43 -11.08
C SER A 150 6.14 16.39 -11.61
N TYR A 151 5.97 17.67 -11.35
CA TYR A 151 7.00 18.69 -11.59
C TYR A 151 8.16 18.59 -10.58
N ASP A 152 8.13 17.60 -9.69
CA ASP A 152 9.13 17.35 -8.66
C ASP A 152 10.30 16.57 -9.25
N GLY A 153 11.28 17.26 -9.82
CA GLY A 153 12.50 16.65 -10.35
C GLY A 153 13.23 15.70 -9.37
N PHE A 154 12.93 15.82 -8.08
CA PHE A 154 13.46 14.95 -7.01
C PHE A 154 13.09 13.46 -7.21
N LEU A 155 11.86 13.16 -7.63
CA LEU A 155 11.44 11.77 -7.85
C LEU A 155 12.03 11.16 -9.13
N PHE A 156 12.32 12.00 -10.12
CA PHE A 156 13.03 11.57 -11.34
C PHE A 156 14.42 11.03 -11.02
N TYR A 157 15.14 11.66 -10.09
CA TYR A 157 16.46 11.18 -9.64
C TYR A 157 16.38 9.83 -8.93
N PHE A 158 15.30 9.52 -8.21
CA PHE A 158 15.13 8.23 -7.55
C PHE A 158 14.90 7.06 -8.52
N VAL A 159 14.45 7.34 -9.74
CA VAL A 159 14.18 6.31 -10.77
C VAL A 159 15.39 6.08 -11.67
N VAL A 160 16.24 7.10 -11.83
CA VAL A 160 17.35 7.08 -12.80
C VAL A 160 18.69 6.67 -12.15
N ILE A 161 18.80 6.68 -10.82
CA ILE A 161 19.97 6.20 -10.06
C ILE A 161 19.68 4.82 -9.48
#